data_6146e95a335c8f133cb9a9cdb9535b7f
#
_entry.id   6146e95a335c8f133cb9a9cdb9535b7f
#
_cell.length_a   1.000
_cell.length_b   1.000
_cell.length_c   1.000
_cell.angle_alpha   90.00
_cell.angle_beta   90.00
_cell.angle_gamma   90.00
#
_symmetry.space_group_name_H-M   'P 1'
#
loop_
_entity.id
_entity.type
_entity.pdbx_description
1 polymer ?
#
loop_
_entity_poly.entity_id
_entity_poly.type
_entity_poly.pdbx_seq_one_letter_code
_entity_poly.pdbx_strand_id
1 'polypeptide(L)'
;MNKFFKNLIIIKIIMINLLYLPSALFSQDIQAISAIVNDEVISRYDVQQRVQLIVSTSGIKPTQENISRLETQALRSLVNEKIQLQEAEKLDVPSSEQEVGLMLERIANGSQMTGEEILELINSQGVRPDTLLNQIRAELLWNKIVRGRYGSYVNVNDDEVSIVYDRTIESIGKDQFEISEIFLGYEDSKEEEEANILANRLVGQLREGASFSAVAQQFSQSSTSGQGGYIGWVTEGQLDIEVINALKKLDKDGISNPINSTGGYFIIRLNDITKAGGKNPLRNQYDLVSIIFNKENIQDANNFAKEFISCKRIDDLTEKYNEKEVNFIGKRILSELPSDLHEELLNKDAGETLDIREIGDNINLILICDRKDDIGIQVSRESIEENIYSQKIGMMSRRYLRDLRRDAVIEYR
;
A
#
# COMPACT_ATOMS: atom_id res chain seq x y z
N MET A 1 -55.20 -63.01 21.25
CA MET A 1 -53.83 -63.41 20.82
C MET A 1 -53.31 -62.74 19.55
N ASN A 2 -54.14 -62.09 18.70
CA ASN A 2 -53.71 -61.52 17.41
C ASN A 2 -53.24 -60.07 17.39
N LYS A 3 -53.48 -59.28 18.40
CA LYS A 3 -52.96 -57.87 18.43
C LYS A 3 -51.49 -57.76 18.88
N PHE A 4 -51.04 -58.62 19.79
CA PHE A 4 -49.70 -58.67 20.29
C PHE A 4 -48.64 -59.06 19.22
N PHE A 5 -48.99 -60.03 18.38
CA PHE A 5 -48.14 -60.49 17.27
C PHE A 5 -48.05 -59.49 16.15
N LYS A 6 -49.11 -58.72 15.84
CA LYS A 6 -49.01 -57.63 14.84
C LYS A 6 -48.11 -56.50 15.29
N ASN A 7 -48.16 -56.08 16.55
CA ASN A 7 -47.28 -55.02 17.07
C ASN A 7 -45.81 -55.45 17.12
N LEU A 8 -45.54 -56.76 17.40
CA LEU A 8 -44.12 -57.24 17.40
C LEU A 8 -43.55 -57.32 16.00
N ILE A 9 -44.31 -57.56 14.97
CA ILE A 9 -43.93 -57.61 13.57
C ILE A 9 -43.67 -56.17 13.08
N ILE A 10 -44.50 -55.17 13.45
CA ILE A 10 -44.35 -53.76 13.09
C ILE A 10 -43.05 -53.16 13.75
N ILE A 11 -42.76 -53.50 15.01
CA ILE A 11 -41.55 -53.08 15.71
C ILE A 11 -40.28 -53.68 15.06
N LYS A 12 -40.36 -54.97 14.63
CA LYS A 12 -39.23 -55.60 13.89
C LYS A 12 -39.02 -54.97 12.51
N ILE A 13 -40.05 -54.57 11.78
CA ILE A 13 -39.96 -53.91 10.46
C ILE A 13 -39.43 -52.48 10.63
N ILE A 14 -39.79 -51.74 11.69
CA ILE A 14 -39.25 -50.41 12.01
C ILE A 14 -37.80 -50.53 12.44
N MET A 15 -37.40 -51.55 13.20
CA MET A 15 -36.00 -51.76 13.60
C MET A 15 -35.11 -52.17 12.42
N ILE A 16 -35.63 -52.90 11.44
CA ILE A 16 -34.87 -53.26 10.23
C ILE A 16 -34.70 -52.06 9.29
N ASN A 17 -35.69 -51.14 9.21
CA ASN A 17 -35.54 -49.90 8.43
C ASN A 17 -34.61 -48.87 9.07
N LEU A 18 -34.37 -48.92 10.39
CA LEU A 18 -33.40 -48.07 11.07
C LEU A 18 -31.95 -48.52 10.83
N LEU A 19 -31.73 -49.78 10.42
CA LEU A 19 -30.42 -50.32 10.06
C LEU A 19 -30.01 -50.05 8.59
N TYR A 20 -30.95 -49.56 7.74
CA TYR A 20 -30.71 -49.13 6.37
C TYR A 20 -30.73 -47.60 6.21
N LEU A 21 -30.40 -46.83 7.26
CA LEU A 21 -30.00 -45.45 7.03
C LEU A 21 -28.74 -45.53 6.17
N PRO A 22 -28.79 -45.04 4.91
CA PRO A 22 -27.55 -44.89 4.16
C PRO A 22 -26.64 -44.05 5.04
N SER A 23 -25.51 -44.61 5.43
CA SER A 23 -24.40 -43.77 5.92
C SER A 23 -24.26 -42.68 4.88
N ALA A 24 -24.70 -41.47 5.20
CA ALA A 24 -24.31 -40.32 4.44
C ALA A 24 -22.76 -40.40 4.46
N LEU A 25 -22.21 -40.95 3.39
CA LEU A 25 -20.81 -40.78 3.09
C LEU A 25 -20.66 -39.29 3.11
N PHE A 26 -20.17 -38.77 4.24
CA PHE A 26 -19.45 -37.52 4.21
C PHE A 26 -18.37 -37.80 3.17
N SER A 27 -18.66 -37.43 1.93
CA SER A 27 -17.66 -37.26 0.92
C SER A 27 -16.66 -36.33 1.62
N GLN A 28 -15.55 -36.92 2.13
CA GLN A 28 -14.36 -36.10 2.34
C GLN A 28 -14.14 -35.49 0.97
N ASP A 29 -14.40 -34.22 0.84
CA ASP A 29 -13.94 -33.44 -0.29
C ASP A 29 -12.46 -33.74 -0.37
N ILE A 30 -12.11 -34.71 -1.22
CA ILE A 30 -10.73 -34.98 -1.57
C ILE A 30 -10.30 -33.64 -2.12
N GLN A 31 -9.47 -32.91 -1.35
CA GLN A 31 -8.99 -31.58 -1.76
C GLN A 31 -8.36 -31.77 -3.12
N ALA A 32 -9.09 -31.41 -4.17
CA ALA A 32 -8.62 -31.57 -5.53
C ALA A 32 -7.34 -30.74 -5.66
N ILE A 33 -6.29 -31.37 -6.18
CA ILE A 33 -5.01 -30.72 -6.45
C ILE A 33 -5.21 -29.80 -7.64
N SER A 34 -4.78 -28.54 -7.53
CA SER A 34 -4.77 -27.56 -8.64
C SER A 34 -3.42 -27.49 -9.33
N ALA A 35 -2.33 -27.62 -8.56
CA ALA A 35 -0.98 -27.76 -9.11
C ALA A 35 -0.05 -28.45 -8.12
N ILE A 36 1.07 -28.97 -8.64
CA ILE A 36 2.20 -29.45 -7.87
C ILE A 36 3.41 -28.63 -8.32
N VAL A 37 4.13 -28.05 -7.38
CA VAL A 37 5.34 -27.25 -7.62
C VAL A 37 6.51 -27.99 -6.96
N ASN A 38 7.36 -28.64 -7.74
CA ASN A 38 8.35 -29.60 -7.28
C ASN A 38 7.64 -30.69 -6.43
N ASP A 39 7.88 -30.72 -5.11
CA ASP A 39 7.28 -31.69 -4.19
C ASP A 39 6.11 -31.14 -3.38
N GLU A 40 5.67 -29.88 -3.62
CA GLU A 40 4.63 -29.21 -2.84
C GLU A 40 3.31 -29.06 -3.61
N VAL A 41 2.22 -29.35 -2.92
CA VAL A 41 0.86 -29.30 -3.47
C VAL A 41 0.25 -27.91 -3.27
N ILE A 42 -0.47 -27.43 -4.29
CA ILE A 42 -1.43 -26.33 -4.22
C ILE A 42 -2.81 -26.96 -4.41
N SER A 43 -3.64 -26.89 -3.37
CA SER A 43 -4.99 -27.44 -3.42
C SER A 43 -5.97 -26.47 -4.11
N ARG A 44 -7.11 -27.00 -4.57
CA ARG A 44 -8.22 -26.17 -5.04
C ARG A 44 -8.74 -25.24 -3.95
N TYR A 45 -8.68 -25.68 -2.70
CA TYR A 45 -9.06 -24.86 -1.55
C TYR A 45 -8.15 -23.63 -1.40
N ASP A 46 -6.82 -23.78 -1.58
CA ASP A 46 -5.89 -22.66 -1.53
C ASP A 46 -6.21 -21.63 -2.62
N VAL A 47 -6.53 -22.10 -3.84
CA VAL A 47 -6.93 -21.23 -4.94
C VAL A 47 -8.23 -20.50 -4.61
N GLN A 48 -9.24 -21.19 -4.06
CA GLN A 48 -10.50 -20.57 -3.65
C GLN A 48 -10.31 -19.54 -2.55
N GLN A 49 -9.48 -19.81 -1.55
CA GLN A 49 -9.14 -18.86 -0.48
C GLN A 49 -8.44 -17.62 -1.02
N ARG A 50 -7.53 -17.78 -1.98
CA ARG A 50 -6.86 -16.66 -2.65
C ARG A 50 -7.86 -15.84 -3.50
N VAL A 51 -8.74 -16.47 -4.24
CA VAL A 51 -9.80 -15.78 -5.00
C VAL A 51 -10.70 -15.00 -4.06
N GLN A 52 -11.12 -15.63 -2.95
CA GLN A 52 -11.96 -14.96 -1.96
C GLN A 52 -11.25 -13.77 -1.33
N LEU A 53 -9.94 -13.87 -1.03
CA LEU A 53 -9.14 -12.76 -0.55
C LEU A 53 -9.13 -11.60 -1.56
N ILE A 54 -8.88 -11.89 -2.84
CA ILE A 54 -8.89 -10.87 -3.90
C ILE A 54 -10.26 -10.18 -3.98
N VAL A 55 -11.35 -10.95 -4.02
CA VAL A 55 -12.72 -10.40 -4.11
C VAL A 55 -13.04 -9.53 -2.90
N SER A 56 -12.72 -10.01 -1.68
CA SER A 56 -13.06 -9.31 -0.44
C SER A 56 -12.26 -8.01 -0.25
N THR A 57 -11.02 -7.96 -0.74
CA THR A 57 -10.17 -6.77 -0.57
C THR A 57 -10.28 -5.78 -1.72
N SER A 58 -10.44 -6.26 -2.97
CA SER A 58 -10.42 -5.39 -4.16
C SER A 58 -11.77 -4.80 -4.54
N GLY A 59 -12.89 -5.35 -4.03
CA GLY A 59 -14.23 -4.95 -4.45
C GLY A 59 -14.60 -5.40 -5.88
N ILE A 60 -13.82 -6.30 -6.49
CA ILE A 60 -14.14 -6.88 -7.80
C ILE A 60 -15.43 -7.70 -7.68
N LYS A 61 -16.40 -7.44 -8.56
CA LYS A 61 -17.69 -8.16 -8.54
C LYS A 61 -17.49 -9.65 -8.83
N PRO A 62 -18.00 -10.58 -7.98
CA PRO A 62 -17.82 -12.03 -8.12
C PRO A 62 -18.74 -12.62 -9.20
N THR A 63 -18.68 -12.15 -10.44
CA THR A 63 -19.36 -12.78 -11.57
C THR A 63 -18.66 -14.09 -11.95
N GLN A 64 -19.39 -15.04 -12.58
CA GLN A 64 -18.81 -16.32 -13.01
C GLN A 64 -17.57 -16.12 -13.90
N GLU A 65 -17.60 -15.13 -14.78
CA GLU A 65 -16.47 -14.78 -15.65
C GLU A 65 -15.27 -14.27 -14.85
N ASN A 66 -15.49 -13.34 -13.90
CA ASN A 66 -14.42 -12.82 -13.04
C ASN A 66 -13.82 -13.92 -12.16
N ILE A 67 -14.63 -14.75 -11.55
CA ILE A 67 -14.17 -15.86 -10.68
C ILE A 67 -13.26 -16.81 -11.46
N SER A 68 -13.68 -17.30 -12.64
CA SER A 68 -12.86 -18.22 -13.44
C SER A 68 -11.48 -17.61 -13.81
N ARG A 69 -11.46 -16.31 -14.08
CA ARG A 69 -10.22 -15.59 -14.38
C ARG A 69 -9.34 -15.38 -13.15
N LEU A 70 -9.98 -15.04 -12.02
CA LEU A 70 -9.28 -14.90 -10.74
C LEU A 70 -8.71 -16.24 -10.27
N GLU A 71 -9.36 -17.38 -10.53
CA GLU A 71 -8.82 -18.71 -10.24
C GLU A 71 -7.48 -18.95 -10.98
N THR A 72 -7.43 -18.60 -12.27
CA THR A 72 -6.20 -18.72 -13.06
C THR A 72 -5.10 -17.81 -12.51
N GLN A 73 -5.43 -16.58 -12.16
CA GLN A 73 -4.48 -15.62 -11.59
C GLN A 73 -4.01 -16.05 -10.20
N ALA A 74 -4.93 -16.45 -9.33
CA ALA A 74 -4.63 -16.94 -7.98
C ALA A 74 -3.71 -18.15 -8.02
N LEU A 75 -3.96 -19.09 -8.94
CA LEU A 75 -3.10 -20.26 -9.11
C LEU A 75 -1.68 -19.86 -9.53
N ARG A 76 -1.54 -18.92 -10.48
CA ARG A 76 -0.22 -18.41 -10.89
C ARG A 76 0.52 -17.73 -9.73
N SER A 77 -0.17 -16.92 -8.93
CA SER A 77 0.42 -16.28 -7.75
C SER A 77 0.87 -17.29 -6.71
N LEU A 78 0.03 -18.28 -6.40
CA LEU A 78 0.38 -19.36 -5.46
C LEU A 78 1.56 -20.20 -5.93
N VAL A 79 1.68 -20.47 -7.24
CA VAL A 79 2.85 -21.14 -7.82
C VAL A 79 4.11 -20.30 -7.59
N ASN A 80 4.05 -18.99 -7.85
CA ASN A 80 5.20 -18.11 -7.64
C ASN A 80 5.60 -18.04 -6.16
N GLU A 81 4.61 -17.92 -5.26
CA GLU A 81 4.85 -17.92 -3.82
C GLU A 81 5.50 -19.22 -3.33
N LYS A 82 5.06 -20.37 -3.86
CA LYS A 82 5.70 -21.65 -3.55
C LYS A 82 7.16 -21.67 -3.96
N ILE A 83 7.48 -21.23 -5.17
CA ILE A 83 8.86 -21.12 -5.66
C ILE A 83 9.69 -20.19 -4.78
N GLN A 84 9.14 -19.05 -4.40
CA GLN A 84 9.81 -18.07 -3.53
C GLN A 84 10.10 -18.64 -2.14
N LEU A 85 9.14 -19.36 -1.55
CA LEU A 85 9.29 -20.00 -0.24
C LEU A 85 10.32 -21.14 -0.30
N GLN A 86 10.29 -21.98 -1.33
CA GLN A 86 11.28 -23.04 -1.53
C GLN A 86 12.69 -22.49 -1.71
N GLU A 87 12.85 -21.38 -2.45
CA GLU A 87 14.17 -20.74 -2.57
C GLU A 87 14.61 -20.11 -1.25
N ALA A 88 13.68 -19.57 -0.45
CA ALA A 88 14.00 -19.05 0.89
C ALA A 88 14.47 -20.16 1.83
N GLU A 89 13.81 -21.31 1.81
CA GLU A 89 14.21 -22.49 2.59
C GLU A 89 15.59 -23.01 2.15
N LYS A 90 15.81 -23.17 0.85
CA LYS A 90 17.10 -23.60 0.27
C LYS A 90 18.27 -22.68 0.64
N LEU A 91 18.01 -21.37 0.80
CA LEU A 91 19.02 -20.37 1.15
C LEU A 91 19.08 -20.08 2.65
N ASP A 92 18.34 -20.82 3.49
CA ASP A 92 18.24 -20.64 4.95
C ASP A 92 17.89 -19.18 5.33
N VAL A 93 17.00 -18.50 4.57
CA VAL A 93 16.59 -17.13 4.85
C VAL A 93 15.49 -17.13 5.91
N PRO A 94 15.75 -16.59 7.13
CA PRO A 94 14.75 -16.60 8.19
C PRO A 94 13.67 -15.54 8.01
N SER A 95 12.43 -15.87 8.41
CA SER A 95 11.39 -14.90 8.70
C SER A 95 10.92 -15.04 10.13
N SER A 96 10.61 -13.92 10.78
CA SER A 96 9.98 -13.94 12.09
C SER A 96 8.51 -13.51 11.97
N GLU A 97 7.67 -14.00 12.88
CA GLU A 97 6.26 -13.56 12.95
C GLU A 97 6.16 -12.05 13.24
N GLN A 98 7.15 -11.49 13.95
CA GLN A 98 7.23 -10.05 14.18
C GLN A 98 7.40 -9.26 12.86
N GLU A 99 8.26 -9.71 11.94
CA GLU A 99 8.45 -9.05 10.64
C GLU A 99 7.19 -9.13 9.78
N VAL A 100 6.51 -10.28 9.79
CA VAL A 100 5.22 -10.46 9.09
C VAL A 100 4.17 -9.52 9.69
N GLY A 101 4.09 -9.41 11.02
CA GLY A 101 3.18 -8.48 11.70
C GLY A 101 3.45 -7.01 11.34
N LEU A 102 4.72 -6.58 11.33
CA LEU A 102 5.08 -5.22 10.93
C LEU A 102 4.72 -4.91 9.47
N MET A 103 4.85 -5.89 8.58
CA MET A 103 4.43 -5.72 7.18
C MET A 103 2.91 -5.65 7.06
N LEU A 104 2.18 -6.47 7.81
CA LEU A 104 0.72 -6.42 7.89
C LEU A 104 0.22 -5.06 8.38
N GLU A 105 0.82 -4.51 9.46
CA GLU A 105 0.48 -3.17 9.96
C GLU A 105 0.75 -2.08 8.90
N ARG A 106 1.82 -2.19 8.13
CA ARG A 106 2.11 -1.24 7.06
C ARG A 106 1.05 -1.28 5.95
N ILE A 107 0.58 -2.47 5.58
CA ILE A 107 -0.50 -2.66 4.60
C ILE A 107 -1.81 -2.08 5.16
N ALA A 108 -2.10 -2.35 6.43
CA ALA A 108 -3.31 -1.92 7.11
C ALA A 108 -3.41 -0.39 7.23
N ASN A 109 -2.29 0.27 7.55
CA ASN A 109 -2.22 1.73 7.65
C ASN A 109 -2.64 2.43 6.35
N GLY A 110 -2.37 1.84 5.19
CA GLY A 110 -2.84 2.35 3.90
C GLY A 110 -4.38 2.38 3.74
N SER A 111 -5.09 1.59 4.56
CA SER A 111 -6.56 1.53 4.61
C SER A 111 -7.13 2.15 5.90
N GLN A 112 -6.32 2.85 6.69
CA GLN A 112 -6.69 3.42 7.99
C GLN A 112 -7.21 2.36 8.99
N MET A 113 -6.69 1.16 8.91
CA MET A 113 -7.03 0.02 9.77
C MET A 113 -5.77 -0.47 10.48
N THR A 114 -5.96 -1.24 11.55
CA THR A 114 -4.89 -2.05 12.16
C THR A 114 -4.77 -3.40 11.46
N GLY A 115 -3.64 -4.08 11.62
CA GLY A 115 -3.46 -5.42 11.07
C GLY A 115 -4.49 -6.42 11.61
N GLU A 116 -4.87 -6.30 12.88
CA GLU A 116 -5.89 -7.16 13.50
C GLU A 116 -7.26 -6.93 12.87
N GLU A 117 -7.66 -5.66 12.65
CA GLU A 117 -8.93 -5.32 11.99
C GLU A 117 -9.01 -5.87 10.56
N ILE A 118 -7.90 -5.85 9.80
CA ILE A 118 -7.88 -6.48 8.46
C ILE A 118 -8.06 -8.00 8.56
N LEU A 119 -7.37 -8.67 9.48
CA LEU A 119 -7.51 -10.12 9.65
C LEU A 119 -8.93 -10.51 10.09
N GLU A 120 -9.55 -9.74 10.98
CA GLU A 120 -10.94 -9.94 11.37
C GLU A 120 -11.90 -9.71 10.20
N LEU A 121 -11.69 -8.65 9.43
CA LEU A 121 -12.51 -8.33 8.26
C LEU A 121 -12.50 -9.46 7.24
N ILE A 122 -11.32 -9.93 6.80
CA ILE A 122 -11.22 -11.03 5.83
C ILE A 122 -11.77 -12.34 6.39
N ASN A 123 -11.56 -12.62 7.68
CA ASN A 123 -12.09 -13.80 8.34
C ASN A 123 -13.62 -13.79 8.36
N SER A 124 -14.24 -12.65 8.65
CA SER A 124 -15.71 -12.47 8.60
C SER A 124 -16.31 -12.74 7.22
N GLN A 125 -15.49 -12.59 6.18
CA GLN A 125 -15.85 -12.84 4.77
C GLN A 125 -15.49 -14.26 4.30
N GLY A 126 -15.07 -15.15 5.22
CA GLY A 126 -14.75 -16.54 4.94
C GLY A 126 -13.34 -16.78 4.41
N VAL A 127 -12.44 -15.81 4.50
CA VAL A 127 -11.02 -15.95 4.15
C VAL A 127 -10.23 -16.29 5.40
N ARG A 128 -9.46 -17.36 5.35
CA ARG A 128 -8.52 -17.69 6.44
C ARG A 128 -7.43 -16.64 6.54
N PRO A 129 -7.16 -16.11 7.75
CA PRO A 129 -6.07 -15.16 7.97
C PRO A 129 -4.72 -15.64 7.42
N ASP A 130 -4.42 -16.94 7.53
CA ASP A 130 -3.19 -17.53 7.01
C ASP A 130 -2.99 -17.28 5.49
N THR A 131 -4.08 -17.12 4.73
CA THR A 131 -3.99 -16.84 3.29
C THR A 131 -3.27 -15.52 3.01
N LEU A 132 -3.58 -14.48 3.78
CA LEU A 132 -2.90 -13.18 3.69
C LEU A 132 -1.51 -13.24 4.34
N LEU A 133 -1.38 -13.84 5.53
CA LEU A 133 -0.11 -13.93 6.24
C LEU A 133 0.96 -14.70 5.46
N ASN A 134 0.58 -15.78 4.77
CA ASN A 134 1.49 -16.55 3.92
C ASN A 134 1.92 -15.76 2.67
N GLN A 135 1.02 -14.98 2.08
CA GLN A 135 1.37 -14.07 0.98
C GLN A 135 2.42 -13.04 1.44
N ILE A 136 2.17 -12.39 2.59
CA ILE A 136 3.10 -11.42 3.18
C ILE A 136 4.45 -12.06 3.49
N ARG A 137 4.44 -13.29 4.04
CA ARG A 137 5.67 -14.03 4.36
C ARG A 137 6.48 -14.35 3.11
N ALA A 138 5.83 -14.81 2.04
CA ALA A 138 6.50 -15.10 0.77
C ALA A 138 7.14 -13.84 0.17
N GLU A 139 6.42 -12.72 0.16
CA GLU A 139 6.92 -11.44 -0.32
C GLU A 139 8.09 -10.92 0.52
N LEU A 140 7.99 -10.99 1.85
CA LEU A 140 9.06 -10.60 2.77
C LEU A 140 10.35 -11.39 2.52
N LEU A 141 10.24 -12.70 2.47
CA LEU A 141 11.38 -13.60 2.23
C LEU A 141 11.98 -13.36 0.84
N TRP A 142 11.14 -13.21 -0.17
CA TRP A 142 11.58 -12.91 -1.52
C TRP A 142 12.36 -11.60 -1.61
N ASN A 143 11.86 -10.54 -0.97
CA ASN A 143 12.54 -9.26 -0.90
C ASN A 143 13.92 -9.37 -0.22
N LYS A 144 14.03 -10.17 0.85
CA LYS A 144 15.31 -10.44 1.53
C LYS A 144 16.29 -11.15 0.58
N ILE A 145 15.83 -12.20 -0.13
CA ILE A 145 16.64 -12.95 -1.09
C ILE A 145 17.15 -12.04 -2.19
N VAL A 146 16.26 -11.29 -2.82
CA VAL A 146 16.61 -10.41 -3.94
C VAL A 146 17.61 -9.35 -3.53
N ARG A 147 17.37 -8.68 -2.39
CA ARG A 147 18.29 -7.67 -1.85
C ARG A 147 19.63 -8.27 -1.45
N GLY A 148 19.63 -9.43 -0.79
CA GLY A 148 20.87 -10.12 -0.41
C GLY A 148 21.70 -10.58 -1.60
N ARG A 149 21.03 -11.08 -2.68
CA ARG A 149 21.69 -11.60 -3.86
C ARG A 149 22.17 -10.53 -4.82
N TYR A 150 21.37 -9.49 -5.04
CA TYR A 150 21.60 -8.51 -6.09
C TYR A 150 21.91 -7.11 -5.57
N GLY A 151 21.63 -6.81 -4.29
CA GLY A 151 21.77 -5.47 -3.74
C GLY A 151 23.17 -4.86 -3.91
N SER A 152 24.22 -5.68 -3.77
CA SER A 152 25.61 -5.25 -3.97
C SER A 152 26.05 -5.13 -5.44
N TYR A 153 25.29 -5.73 -6.37
CA TYR A 153 25.58 -5.68 -7.80
C TYR A 153 24.81 -4.60 -8.54
N VAL A 154 23.71 -4.11 -7.95
CA VAL A 154 22.94 -3.00 -8.51
C VAL A 154 23.66 -1.71 -8.16
N ASN A 155 24.29 -1.11 -9.15
CA ASN A 155 24.90 0.20 -9.04
C ASN A 155 24.03 1.22 -9.75
N VAL A 156 23.76 2.34 -9.09
CA VAL A 156 23.16 3.53 -9.68
C VAL A 156 24.29 4.48 -10.02
N ASN A 157 24.44 4.78 -11.31
CA ASN A 157 25.49 5.66 -11.77
C ASN A 157 25.08 7.13 -11.50
N ASP A 158 26.02 7.95 -11.10
CA ASP A 158 25.81 9.37 -10.86
C ASP A 158 25.30 10.12 -12.10
N ASP A 159 25.67 9.68 -13.31
CA ASP A 159 25.14 10.20 -14.56
C ASP A 159 23.64 9.90 -14.73
N GLU A 160 23.17 8.69 -14.33
CA GLU A 160 21.74 8.35 -14.38
C GLU A 160 20.94 9.24 -13.43
N VAL A 161 21.46 9.44 -12.22
CA VAL A 161 20.85 10.35 -11.23
C VAL A 161 20.82 11.79 -11.77
N SER A 162 21.93 12.25 -12.35
CA SER A 162 22.05 13.60 -12.90
C SER A 162 21.05 13.85 -14.03
N ILE A 163 20.88 12.91 -14.96
CA ILE A 163 19.90 13.03 -16.05
C ILE A 163 18.48 13.21 -15.51
N VAL A 164 18.07 12.40 -14.53
CA VAL A 164 16.74 12.51 -13.93
C VAL A 164 16.62 13.78 -13.10
N TYR A 165 17.66 14.14 -12.36
CA TYR A 165 17.72 15.36 -11.56
C TYR A 165 17.54 16.61 -12.44
N ASP A 166 18.32 16.74 -13.52
CA ASP A 166 18.26 17.89 -14.44
C ASP A 166 16.88 18.02 -15.08
N ARG A 167 16.31 16.90 -15.56
CA ARG A 167 14.93 16.88 -16.09
C ARG A 167 13.90 17.31 -15.04
N THR A 168 14.09 16.89 -13.78
CA THR A 168 13.20 17.26 -12.68
C THR A 168 13.32 18.76 -12.38
N ILE A 169 14.55 19.31 -12.35
CA ILE A 169 14.78 20.75 -12.20
C ILE A 169 14.15 21.55 -13.34
N GLU A 170 14.30 21.11 -14.60
CA GLU A 170 13.67 21.75 -15.76
C GLU A 170 12.13 21.69 -15.72
N SER A 171 11.58 20.77 -14.93
CA SER A 171 10.13 20.64 -14.75
C SER A 171 9.57 21.44 -13.57
N ILE A 172 10.43 22.11 -12.79
CA ILE A 172 9.98 23.01 -11.73
C ILE A 172 9.11 24.13 -12.33
N GLY A 173 7.93 24.35 -11.72
CA GLY A 173 6.97 25.32 -12.22
C GLY A 173 6.00 24.76 -13.29
N LYS A 174 6.16 23.51 -13.70
CA LYS A 174 5.16 22.77 -14.51
C LYS A 174 4.16 22.03 -13.62
N ASP A 175 3.19 21.36 -14.25
CA ASP A 175 2.22 20.55 -13.53
C ASP A 175 2.90 19.44 -12.72
N GLN A 176 2.39 19.21 -11.50
CA GLN A 176 2.79 18.13 -10.61
C GLN A 176 1.61 17.19 -10.43
N PHE A 177 1.87 15.91 -10.40
CA PHE A 177 0.86 14.86 -10.36
C PHE A 177 1.09 13.99 -9.13
N GLU A 178 0.06 13.82 -8.31
CA GLU A 178 0.05 12.78 -7.29
C GLU A 178 -0.54 11.51 -7.89
N ILE A 179 0.25 10.44 -7.93
CA ILE A 179 -0.13 9.25 -8.68
C ILE A 179 0.00 7.96 -7.89
N SER A 180 -0.77 6.98 -8.33
CA SER A 180 -0.59 5.56 -8.00
C SER A 180 -0.46 4.75 -9.29
N GLU A 181 0.30 3.64 -9.25
CA GLU A 181 0.57 2.80 -10.41
C GLU A 181 0.23 1.33 -10.18
N ILE A 182 -0.13 0.64 -11.24
CA ILE A 182 -0.09 -0.81 -11.35
C ILE A 182 0.83 -1.13 -12.52
N PHE A 183 1.86 -1.93 -12.28
CA PHE A 183 2.81 -2.33 -13.30
C PHE A 183 2.69 -3.83 -13.59
N LEU A 184 2.54 -4.18 -14.85
CA LEU A 184 2.45 -5.54 -15.36
C LEU A 184 3.59 -5.76 -16.36
N GLY A 185 4.68 -6.36 -15.86
CA GLY A 185 5.87 -6.61 -16.66
C GLY A 185 5.69 -7.75 -17.64
N TYR A 186 6.42 -7.69 -18.76
CA TYR A 186 6.54 -8.76 -19.73
C TYR A 186 7.97 -8.78 -20.30
N GLU A 187 8.39 -9.92 -20.88
CA GLU A 187 9.72 -10.04 -21.46
C GLU A 187 9.71 -10.64 -22.86
N ASP A 188 8.61 -11.30 -23.25
CA ASP A 188 8.43 -11.82 -24.61
C ASP A 188 7.03 -11.43 -25.16
N SER A 189 6.83 -11.66 -26.46
CA SER A 189 5.60 -11.28 -27.13
C SER A 189 4.35 -12.00 -26.63
N LYS A 190 4.49 -13.19 -26.04
CA LYS A 190 3.38 -13.94 -25.47
C LYS A 190 2.97 -13.34 -24.12
N GLU A 191 3.96 -13.05 -23.29
CA GLU A 191 3.75 -12.37 -22.00
C GLU A 191 3.21 -10.95 -22.22
N GLU A 192 3.67 -10.25 -23.26
CA GLU A 192 3.15 -8.95 -23.65
C GLU A 192 1.65 -8.99 -23.95
N GLU A 193 1.20 -9.98 -24.74
CA GLU A 193 -0.22 -10.15 -25.03
C GLU A 193 -1.03 -10.47 -23.77
N GLU A 194 -0.53 -11.37 -22.91
CA GLU A 194 -1.18 -11.70 -21.63
C GLU A 194 -1.25 -10.48 -20.70
N ALA A 195 -0.18 -9.71 -20.60
CA ALA A 195 -0.13 -8.48 -19.79
C ALA A 195 -1.09 -7.41 -20.32
N ASN A 196 -1.16 -7.25 -21.64
CA ASN A 196 -2.11 -6.32 -22.26
C ASN A 196 -3.57 -6.70 -21.98
N ILE A 197 -3.91 -7.97 -22.15
CA ILE A 197 -5.26 -8.48 -21.86
C ILE A 197 -5.60 -8.26 -20.38
N LEU A 198 -4.67 -8.55 -19.46
CA LEU A 198 -4.85 -8.33 -18.04
C LEU A 198 -5.00 -6.85 -17.73
N ALA A 199 -4.14 -5.98 -18.28
CA ALA A 199 -4.18 -4.54 -18.06
C ALA A 199 -5.53 -3.92 -18.47
N ASN A 200 -6.02 -4.26 -19.66
CA ASN A 200 -7.32 -3.78 -20.15
C ASN A 200 -8.48 -4.22 -19.23
N ARG A 201 -8.43 -5.44 -18.72
CA ARG A 201 -9.41 -5.95 -17.78
C ARG A 201 -9.39 -5.22 -16.46
N LEU A 202 -8.20 -5.05 -15.87
CA LEU A 202 -8.05 -4.33 -14.61
C LEU A 202 -8.56 -2.89 -14.73
N VAL A 203 -8.26 -2.21 -15.84
CA VAL A 203 -8.83 -0.87 -16.12
C VAL A 203 -10.36 -0.89 -16.11
N GLY A 204 -10.97 -1.90 -16.72
CA GLY A 204 -12.44 -2.05 -16.70
C GLY A 204 -12.98 -2.18 -15.26
N GLN A 205 -12.39 -3.07 -14.46
CA GLN A 205 -12.79 -3.30 -13.07
C GLN A 205 -12.57 -2.06 -12.18
N LEU A 206 -11.44 -1.38 -12.34
CA LEU A 206 -11.13 -0.15 -11.62
C LEU A 206 -12.13 0.95 -11.92
N ARG A 207 -12.52 1.12 -13.19
CA ARG A 207 -13.54 2.08 -13.60
C ARG A 207 -14.95 1.71 -13.13
N GLU A 208 -15.19 0.44 -12.84
CA GLU A 208 -16.43 -0.05 -12.21
C GLU A 208 -16.41 0.12 -10.67
N GLY A 209 -15.34 0.63 -10.09
CA GLY A 209 -15.23 0.97 -8.67
C GLY A 209 -14.41 -0.02 -7.84
N ALA A 210 -13.65 -0.92 -8.45
CA ALA A 210 -12.70 -1.74 -7.71
C ALA A 210 -11.63 -0.85 -7.04
N SER A 211 -11.15 -1.25 -5.86
CA SER A 211 -10.12 -0.53 -5.12
C SER A 211 -8.78 -0.57 -5.86
N PHE A 212 -8.26 0.59 -6.26
CA PHE A 212 -6.97 0.68 -6.95
C PHE A 212 -5.84 0.10 -6.09
N SER A 213 -5.81 0.46 -4.80
CA SER A 213 -4.79 -0.02 -3.87
C SER A 213 -4.80 -1.54 -3.74
N ALA A 214 -5.98 -2.14 -3.58
CA ALA A 214 -6.08 -3.59 -3.44
C ALA A 214 -5.74 -4.33 -4.75
N VAL A 215 -6.12 -3.77 -5.91
CA VAL A 215 -5.73 -4.32 -7.22
C VAL A 215 -4.22 -4.22 -7.41
N ALA A 216 -3.60 -3.10 -7.01
CA ALA A 216 -2.15 -2.95 -7.05
C ALA A 216 -1.44 -3.99 -6.18
N GLN A 217 -1.90 -4.21 -4.94
CA GLN A 217 -1.34 -5.23 -4.04
C GLN A 217 -1.42 -6.65 -4.60
N GLN A 218 -2.46 -6.96 -5.36
CA GLN A 218 -2.69 -8.31 -5.87
C GLN A 218 -2.07 -8.57 -7.25
N PHE A 219 -1.93 -7.55 -8.07
CA PHE A 219 -1.57 -7.72 -9.49
C PHE A 219 -0.31 -6.97 -9.89
N SER A 220 0.08 -5.90 -9.20
CA SER A 220 1.25 -5.11 -9.58
C SER A 220 2.56 -5.82 -9.27
N GLN A 221 3.48 -5.75 -10.21
CA GLN A 221 4.87 -6.22 -10.07
C GLN A 221 5.83 -5.06 -9.76
N SER A 222 5.29 -3.88 -9.43
CA SER A 222 6.09 -2.75 -8.98
C SER A 222 6.52 -2.92 -7.52
N SER A 223 7.63 -2.28 -7.15
CA SER A 223 8.08 -2.17 -5.75
C SER A 223 7.08 -1.41 -4.86
N THR A 224 6.17 -0.64 -5.46
CA THR A 224 5.11 0.11 -4.76
C THR A 224 3.87 -0.75 -4.46
N SER A 225 3.80 -2.00 -4.97
CA SER A 225 2.63 -2.88 -4.83
C SER A 225 2.19 -3.06 -3.38
N GLY A 226 3.13 -3.32 -2.46
CA GLY A 226 2.84 -3.48 -1.03
C GLY A 226 2.25 -2.22 -0.36
N GLN A 227 2.39 -1.06 -0.99
CA GLN A 227 1.81 0.22 -0.56
C GLN A 227 0.59 0.61 -1.41
N GLY A 228 -0.05 -0.36 -2.07
CA GLY A 228 -1.20 -0.13 -2.93
C GLY A 228 -0.90 0.65 -4.21
N GLY A 229 0.35 0.59 -4.66
CA GLY A 229 0.83 1.26 -5.87
C GLY A 229 1.09 2.76 -5.70
N TYR A 230 1.00 3.32 -4.49
CA TYR A 230 1.19 4.75 -4.25
C TYR A 230 2.63 5.17 -4.49
N ILE A 231 2.83 6.15 -5.39
CA ILE A 231 4.12 6.77 -5.70
C ILE A 231 4.26 8.12 -5.00
N GLY A 232 3.16 8.86 -4.86
CA GLY A 232 3.14 10.23 -4.36
C GLY A 232 3.25 11.27 -5.48
N TRP A 233 3.77 12.45 -5.14
CA TRP A 233 3.90 13.57 -6.05
C TRP A 233 5.12 13.41 -6.96
N VAL A 234 4.89 13.54 -8.24
CA VAL A 234 5.92 13.47 -9.31
C VAL A 234 5.78 14.63 -10.28
N THR A 235 6.89 14.95 -10.95
CA THR A 235 6.92 15.93 -12.04
C THR A 235 7.06 15.26 -13.39
N GLU A 236 6.82 16.00 -14.46
CA GLU A 236 7.03 15.52 -15.83
C GLU A 236 8.46 14.97 -16.05
N GLY A 237 9.48 15.53 -15.40
CA GLY A 237 10.87 15.12 -15.56
C GLY A 237 11.20 13.72 -14.99
N GLN A 238 10.34 13.19 -14.13
CA GLN A 238 10.55 11.92 -13.44
C GLN A 238 9.86 10.75 -14.11
N LEU A 239 9.01 11.00 -15.11
CA LEU A 239 8.15 10.00 -15.74
C LEU A 239 8.50 9.79 -17.22
N ASP A 240 8.20 8.59 -17.72
CA ASP A 240 8.25 8.30 -19.15
C ASP A 240 7.25 9.16 -19.91
N ILE A 241 7.58 9.52 -21.15
CA ILE A 241 6.77 10.43 -21.97
C ILE A 241 5.36 9.88 -22.23
N GLU A 242 5.21 8.56 -22.34
CA GLU A 242 3.94 7.87 -22.54
C GLU A 242 3.04 8.06 -21.31
N VAL A 243 3.61 7.97 -20.10
CA VAL A 243 2.90 8.17 -18.84
C VAL A 243 2.47 9.62 -18.68
N ILE A 244 3.36 10.58 -18.98
CA ILE A 244 3.03 12.03 -18.94
C ILE A 244 1.87 12.34 -19.89
N ASN A 245 1.93 11.83 -21.13
CA ASN A 245 0.90 12.06 -22.13
C ASN A 245 -0.47 11.46 -21.73
N ALA A 246 -0.47 10.38 -20.96
CA ALA A 246 -1.67 9.81 -20.39
C ALA A 246 -2.21 10.66 -19.24
N LEU A 247 -1.35 11.05 -18.29
CA LEU A 247 -1.71 11.87 -17.12
C LEU A 247 -2.35 13.20 -17.50
N LYS A 248 -1.81 13.89 -18.52
CA LYS A 248 -2.36 15.17 -19.02
C LYS A 248 -3.80 15.08 -19.54
N LYS A 249 -4.30 13.87 -19.79
CA LYS A 249 -5.68 13.62 -20.29
C LYS A 249 -6.63 13.16 -19.19
N LEU A 250 -6.13 12.96 -17.99
CA LEU A 250 -6.92 12.50 -16.85
C LEU A 250 -7.41 13.68 -16.02
N ASP A 251 -8.64 13.56 -15.54
CA ASP A 251 -9.14 14.34 -14.43
C ASP A 251 -8.71 13.73 -13.10
N LYS A 252 -8.82 14.48 -12.00
CA LYS A 252 -8.60 13.96 -10.65
C LYS A 252 -9.42 12.68 -10.43
N ASP A 253 -8.81 11.70 -9.78
CA ASP A 253 -9.32 10.33 -9.58
C ASP A 253 -9.48 9.50 -10.85
N GLY A 254 -9.05 10.04 -12.00
CA GLY A 254 -9.09 9.35 -13.28
C GLY A 254 -8.10 8.20 -13.37
N ILE A 255 -8.47 7.17 -14.14
CA ILE A 255 -7.67 5.97 -14.40
C ILE A 255 -7.30 5.91 -15.87
N SER A 256 -6.01 5.77 -16.17
CA SER A 256 -5.50 5.69 -17.53
C SER A 256 -6.02 4.44 -18.26
N ASN A 257 -5.92 4.45 -19.58
CA ASN A 257 -5.83 3.19 -20.32
C ASN A 257 -4.48 2.51 -20.03
N PRO A 258 -4.30 1.22 -20.36
CA PRO A 258 -2.99 0.60 -20.28
C PRO A 258 -1.97 1.39 -21.10
N ILE A 259 -0.85 1.72 -20.47
CA ILE A 259 0.25 2.48 -21.08
C ILE A 259 1.39 1.50 -21.31
N ASN A 260 1.74 1.20 -22.56
CA ASN A 260 2.91 0.41 -22.87
C ASN A 260 4.15 1.31 -22.74
N SER A 261 5.03 0.98 -21.84
CA SER A 261 6.31 1.67 -21.62
C SER A 261 7.40 0.66 -21.25
N THR A 262 8.53 1.12 -20.80
CA THR A 262 9.73 0.30 -20.58
C THR A 262 9.45 -0.96 -19.76
N GLY A 263 9.45 -2.11 -20.42
CA GLY A 263 9.39 -3.44 -19.80
C GLY A 263 8.02 -3.89 -19.33
N GLY A 264 6.91 -3.19 -19.68
CA GLY A 264 5.58 -3.60 -19.24
C GLY A 264 4.47 -2.60 -19.54
N TYR A 265 3.29 -2.94 -19.06
CA TYR A 265 2.12 -2.07 -19.07
C TYR A 265 1.94 -1.38 -17.73
N PHE A 266 1.71 -0.08 -17.77
CA PHE A 266 1.33 0.72 -16.62
C PHE A 266 -0.16 1.06 -16.66
N ILE A 267 -0.82 1.01 -15.51
CA ILE A 267 -2.13 1.61 -15.27
C ILE A 267 -1.90 2.66 -14.19
N ILE A 268 -2.21 3.91 -14.49
CA ILE A 268 -1.99 5.03 -13.58
C ILE A 268 -3.32 5.58 -13.10
N ARG A 269 -3.42 5.85 -11.80
CA ARG A 269 -4.46 6.68 -11.21
C ARG A 269 -3.87 8.05 -10.90
N LEU A 270 -4.53 9.10 -11.35
CA LEU A 270 -4.24 10.47 -10.95
C LEU A 270 -4.99 10.78 -9.65
N ASN A 271 -4.29 10.77 -8.51
CA ASN A 271 -4.88 11.05 -7.21
C ASN A 271 -5.17 12.54 -7.04
N ASP A 272 -4.20 13.40 -7.41
CA ASP A 272 -4.35 14.85 -7.42
C ASP A 272 -3.42 15.51 -8.44
N ILE A 273 -3.67 16.79 -8.75
CA ILE A 273 -2.84 17.58 -9.66
C ILE A 273 -2.65 18.99 -9.11
N THR A 274 -1.41 19.45 -9.07
CA THR A 274 -1.07 20.85 -8.86
C THR A 274 -0.64 21.46 -10.17
N LYS A 275 -1.41 22.43 -10.66
CA LYS A 275 -1.16 23.10 -11.94
C LYS A 275 0.11 23.95 -11.89
N ALA A 276 0.71 24.15 -13.06
CA ALA A 276 1.92 24.97 -13.24
C ALA A 276 1.81 26.31 -12.51
N GLY A 277 2.81 26.61 -11.68
CA GLY A 277 2.80 27.79 -10.82
C GLY A 277 1.87 27.71 -9.60
N GLY A 278 1.14 26.60 -9.42
CA GLY A 278 0.34 26.31 -8.22
C GLY A 278 1.25 25.92 -7.07
N LYS A 279 1.19 26.69 -5.97
CA LYS A 279 1.73 26.26 -4.68
C LYS A 279 0.66 25.39 -4.01
N ASN A 280 1.07 24.31 -3.36
CA ASN A 280 0.18 23.58 -2.47
C ASN A 280 0.38 24.06 -1.03
N PRO A 281 -0.46 24.96 -0.51
CA PRO A 281 -0.27 25.52 0.82
C PRO A 281 -0.23 24.45 1.92
N LEU A 282 -0.89 23.32 1.74
CA LEU A 282 -0.90 22.21 2.70
C LEU A 282 0.48 21.54 2.86
N ARG A 283 1.42 21.81 1.96
CA ARG A 283 2.81 21.32 2.01
C ARG A 283 3.78 22.34 2.60
N ASN A 284 3.30 23.54 2.94
CA ASN A 284 4.11 24.52 3.66
C ASN A 284 4.64 23.90 4.96
N GLN A 285 5.93 24.09 5.22
CA GLN A 285 6.58 23.60 6.43
C GLN A 285 6.68 24.72 7.44
N TYR A 286 6.33 24.41 8.67
CA TYR A 286 6.41 25.31 9.81
C TYR A 286 7.27 24.70 10.90
N ASP A 287 8.12 25.50 11.54
CA ASP A 287 8.81 25.15 12.78
C ASP A 287 8.09 25.87 13.92
N LEU A 288 7.49 25.11 14.83
CA LEU A 288 6.53 25.62 15.81
C LEU A 288 6.98 25.34 17.24
N VAL A 289 6.68 26.29 18.12
CA VAL A 289 6.80 26.14 19.57
C VAL A 289 5.46 26.52 20.22
N SER A 290 5.01 25.74 21.17
CA SER A 290 3.83 26.01 21.99
C SER A 290 4.27 26.46 23.38
N ILE A 291 3.75 27.59 23.82
CA ILE A 291 3.96 28.09 25.20
C ILE A 291 2.62 28.04 25.93
N ILE A 292 2.65 27.42 27.11
CA ILE A 292 1.47 27.27 27.96
C ILE A 292 1.59 28.23 29.13
N PHE A 293 0.53 29.01 29.34
CA PHE A 293 0.34 29.87 30.51
C PHE A 293 -0.86 29.40 31.33
N ASN A 294 -0.89 29.69 32.62
CA ASN A 294 -2.11 29.58 33.39
C ASN A 294 -3.12 30.67 32.92
N LYS A 295 -4.41 30.35 32.96
CA LYS A 295 -5.48 31.29 32.51
C LYS A 295 -5.44 32.63 33.21
N GLU A 296 -4.99 32.67 34.46
CA GLU A 296 -4.82 33.89 35.25
C GLU A 296 -3.73 34.81 34.65
N ASN A 297 -2.79 34.27 33.89
CA ASN A 297 -1.64 34.97 33.33
C ASN A 297 -1.89 35.42 31.86
N ILE A 298 -3.15 35.66 31.45
CA ILE A 298 -3.52 36.06 30.09
C ILE A 298 -2.80 37.34 29.63
N GLN A 299 -2.50 38.24 30.56
CA GLN A 299 -1.77 39.48 30.26
C GLN A 299 -0.33 39.18 29.88
N ASP A 300 0.32 38.23 30.55
CA ASP A 300 1.69 37.79 30.24
C ASP A 300 1.72 37.12 28.86
N ALA A 301 0.77 36.25 28.56
CA ALA A 301 0.64 35.65 27.23
C ALA A 301 0.47 36.67 26.12
N ASN A 302 -0.39 37.70 26.33
CA ASN A 302 -0.58 38.76 25.37
C ASN A 302 0.66 39.65 25.20
N ASN A 303 1.38 39.95 26.27
CA ASN A 303 2.62 40.73 26.20
C ASN A 303 3.74 39.93 25.56
N PHE A 304 3.84 38.61 25.86
CA PHE A 304 4.76 37.71 25.22
C PHE A 304 4.53 37.68 23.71
N ALA A 305 3.29 37.51 23.25
CA ALA A 305 2.92 37.49 21.84
C ALA A 305 3.32 38.80 21.12
N LYS A 306 3.16 39.97 21.78
CA LYS A 306 3.55 41.28 21.19
C LYS A 306 5.06 41.46 21.07
N GLU A 307 5.84 40.90 22.00
CA GLU A 307 7.28 41.07 22.04
C GLU A 307 8.02 39.96 21.25
N PHE A 308 7.30 38.86 20.90
CA PHE A 308 7.87 37.78 20.14
C PHE A 308 8.21 38.21 18.71
N ILE A 309 9.43 37.99 18.29
CA ILE A 309 9.93 38.27 16.95
C ILE A 309 10.76 37.13 16.36
N SER A 310 11.23 36.20 17.19
CA SER A 310 12.06 35.07 16.76
C SER A 310 12.27 34.06 17.90
N CYS A 311 12.28 32.78 17.56
CA CYS A 311 12.57 31.72 18.52
C CYS A 311 14.02 31.70 19.01
N LYS A 312 14.94 32.45 18.38
CA LYS A 312 16.32 32.61 18.89
C LYS A 312 16.37 33.36 20.22
N ARG A 313 15.32 34.07 20.55
CA ARG A 313 15.21 34.86 21.79
C ARG A 313 14.14 34.35 22.71
N ILE A 314 13.71 33.09 22.55
CA ILE A 314 12.64 32.51 23.35
C ILE A 314 13.02 32.44 24.82
N ASP A 315 14.26 32.09 25.13
CA ASP A 315 14.77 31.98 26.50
C ASP A 315 14.73 33.33 27.22
N ASP A 316 15.12 34.43 26.54
CA ASP A 316 15.06 35.80 27.09
C ASP A 316 13.60 36.18 27.45
N LEU A 317 12.61 35.76 26.64
CA LEU A 317 11.21 36.07 26.86
C LEU A 317 10.60 35.17 27.93
N THR A 318 10.96 33.89 27.99
CA THR A 318 10.45 32.97 29.00
C THR A 318 10.96 33.34 30.40
N GLU A 319 12.19 33.85 30.53
CA GLU A 319 12.70 34.41 31.79
C GLU A 319 11.91 35.64 32.28
N LYS A 320 11.25 36.38 31.35
CA LYS A 320 10.51 37.63 31.66
C LYS A 320 9.08 37.39 32.05
N TYR A 321 8.42 36.38 31.52
CA TYR A 321 7.00 36.11 31.68
C TYR A 321 6.74 34.78 32.41
N ASN A 322 5.62 34.69 33.13
CA ASN A 322 5.26 33.53 33.95
C ASN A 322 4.58 32.45 33.10
N GLU A 323 5.33 31.84 32.17
CA GLU A 323 4.88 30.67 31.46
C GLU A 323 4.87 29.43 32.39
N LYS A 324 4.02 28.48 32.04
CA LYS A 324 3.91 27.19 32.76
C LYS A 324 4.82 26.14 32.11
N GLU A 325 4.87 26.14 30.78
CA GLU A 325 5.56 25.09 30.01
C GLU A 325 5.88 25.60 28.61
N VAL A 326 7.05 25.17 28.09
CA VAL A 326 7.48 25.41 26.71
C VAL A 326 7.60 24.07 25.99
N ASN A 327 6.83 23.86 24.94
CA ASN A 327 6.79 22.62 24.16
C ASN A 327 7.28 22.87 22.74
N PHE A 328 8.40 22.27 22.38
CA PHE A 328 8.94 22.31 21.02
C PHE A 328 8.19 21.31 20.14
N ILE A 329 7.24 21.79 19.32
CA ILE A 329 6.50 20.98 18.35
C ILE A 329 7.45 20.56 17.20
N GLY A 330 8.43 21.44 16.87
CA GLY A 330 9.40 21.25 15.82
C GLY A 330 8.80 21.40 14.42
N LYS A 331 9.54 20.92 13.42
CA LYS A 331 9.15 21.04 12.02
C LYS A 331 7.98 20.11 11.67
N ARG A 332 6.92 20.69 11.12
CA ARG A 332 5.72 19.99 10.63
C ARG A 332 5.29 20.56 9.29
N ILE A 333 4.74 19.70 8.41
CA ILE A 333 4.00 20.16 7.24
C ILE A 333 2.56 20.52 7.65
N LEU A 334 1.98 21.52 6.98
CA LEU A 334 0.66 22.04 7.34
C LEU A 334 -0.41 20.92 7.37
N SER A 335 -0.35 19.97 6.42
CA SER A 335 -1.28 18.84 6.37
C SER A 335 -1.18 17.87 7.58
N GLU A 336 -0.09 17.89 8.34
CA GLU A 336 0.08 17.08 9.56
C GLU A 336 -0.47 17.77 10.81
N LEU A 337 -0.83 19.04 10.70
CA LEU A 337 -1.35 19.84 11.79
C LEU A 337 -2.89 19.79 11.79
N PRO A 338 -3.52 20.04 12.95
CA PRO A 338 -4.97 20.13 13.06
C PRO A 338 -5.54 21.17 12.07
N SER A 339 -6.63 20.81 11.38
CA SER A 339 -7.21 21.65 10.30
C SER A 339 -7.69 23.02 10.75
N ASP A 340 -8.02 23.18 12.03
CA ASP A 340 -8.41 24.46 12.64
C ASP A 340 -7.26 25.47 12.77
N LEU A 341 -5.99 25.00 12.60
CA LEU A 341 -4.80 25.85 12.56
C LEU A 341 -4.46 26.30 11.14
N HIS A 342 -4.98 25.64 10.10
CA HIS A 342 -4.52 25.82 8.73
C HIS A 342 -4.71 27.25 8.23
N GLU A 343 -5.91 27.81 8.40
CA GLU A 343 -6.22 29.16 7.89
C GLU A 343 -5.32 30.21 8.55
N GLU A 344 -5.12 30.09 9.85
CA GLU A 344 -4.32 31.04 10.62
C GLU A 344 -2.84 30.95 10.25
N LEU A 345 -2.28 29.72 10.17
CA LEU A 345 -0.89 29.49 9.76
C LEU A 345 -0.59 29.97 8.33
N LEU A 346 -1.56 29.86 7.41
CA LEU A 346 -1.39 30.33 6.04
C LEU A 346 -1.28 31.86 5.95
N ASN A 347 -1.86 32.58 6.90
CA ASN A 347 -1.93 34.04 6.92
C ASN A 347 -0.84 34.68 7.79
N LYS A 348 0.03 33.90 8.45
CA LYS A 348 1.08 34.39 9.34
C LYS A 348 2.47 33.94 8.91
N ASP A 349 3.46 34.75 9.21
CA ASP A 349 4.85 34.51 8.85
C ASP A 349 5.73 34.08 10.05
N ALA A 350 6.98 33.69 9.77
CA ALA A 350 7.96 33.43 10.81
C ALA A 350 8.19 34.67 11.69
N GLY A 351 8.24 34.48 13.00
CA GLY A 351 8.31 35.57 13.98
C GLY A 351 6.95 36.08 14.45
N GLU A 352 5.86 35.50 13.98
CA GLU A 352 4.52 35.79 14.46
C GLU A 352 3.97 34.68 15.37
N THR A 353 2.89 34.94 16.05
CA THR A 353 2.20 34.00 16.93
C THR A 353 0.78 33.72 16.42
N LEU A 354 0.28 32.53 16.66
CA LEU A 354 -1.15 32.25 16.46
C LEU A 354 -1.97 32.94 17.55
N ASP A 355 -3.27 33.05 17.28
CA ASP A 355 -4.21 33.59 18.25
C ASP A 355 -4.22 32.73 19.52
N ILE A 356 -4.35 33.42 20.65
CA ILE A 356 -4.34 32.76 21.96
C ILE A 356 -5.54 31.82 22.07
N ARG A 357 -5.29 30.57 22.46
CA ARG A 357 -6.31 29.52 22.61
C ARG A 357 -6.45 29.10 24.07
N GLU A 358 -7.66 29.11 24.60
CA GLU A 358 -7.96 28.58 25.92
C GLU A 358 -8.18 27.08 25.87
N ILE A 359 -7.44 26.32 26.70
CA ILE A 359 -7.54 24.85 26.82
C ILE A 359 -7.72 24.51 28.31
N GLY A 360 -8.97 24.38 28.76
CA GLY A 360 -9.29 24.19 30.17
C GLY A 360 -8.85 25.38 31.02
N ASP A 361 -8.00 25.13 32.02
CA ASP A 361 -7.42 26.14 32.91
C ASP A 361 -6.11 26.76 32.39
N ASN A 362 -5.74 26.44 31.16
CA ASN A 362 -4.51 26.91 30.54
C ASN A 362 -4.79 27.75 29.29
N ILE A 363 -3.79 28.52 28.91
CA ILE A 363 -3.73 29.27 27.67
C ILE A 363 -2.58 28.69 26.84
N ASN A 364 -2.85 28.39 25.60
CA ASN A 364 -1.85 27.94 24.63
C ASN A 364 -1.58 29.07 23.62
N LEU A 365 -0.30 29.44 23.49
CA LEU A 365 0.22 30.37 22.51
C LEU A 365 1.19 29.61 21.59
N ILE A 366 0.90 29.54 20.29
CA ILE A 366 1.75 28.88 19.31
C ILE A 366 2.57 29.94 18.58
N LEU A 367 3.87 29.72 18.54
CA LEU A 367 4.88 30.59 17.91
C LEU A 367 5.35 29.97 16.61
N ILE A 368 5.52 30.77 15.56
CA ILE A 368 6.09 30.37 14.28
C ILE A 368 7.58 30.73 14.27
N CYS A 369 8.45 29.76 14.47
CA CYS A 369 9.90 29.94 14.47
C CYS A 369 10.47 30.10 13.08
N ASP A 370 9.94 29.31 12.14
CA ASP A 370 10.34 29.34 10.73
C ASP A 370 9.12 28.92 9.87
N ARG A 371 9.08 29.47 8.66
CA ARG A 371 8.08 29.13 7.65
C ARG A 371 8.79 28.93 6.32
N LYS A 372 8.51 27.82 5.69
CA LYS A 372 9.00 27.52 4.36
C LYS A 372 7.81 27.16 3.48
N ASP A 373 7.47 28.06 2.59
CA ASP A 373 6.42 27.82 1.62
C ASP A 373 6.81 26.69 0.66
N ASP A 374 5.81 25.90 0.27
CA ASP A 374 5.99 24.92 -0.78
C ASP A 374 6.36 25.60 -2.09
N ILE A 375 7.58 25.37 -2.52
CA ILE A 375 8.06 25.83 -3.82
C ILE A 375 7.89 24.77 -4.91
N GLY A 376 7.13 23.70 -4.59
CA GLY A 376 7.00 22.50 -5.39
C GLY A 376 7.83 21.34 -4.84
N ILE A 377 7.97 20.29 -5.62
CA ILE A 377 8.71 19.09 -5.23
C ILE A 377 10.16 19.47 -4.89
N GLN A 378 10.60 19.12 -3.69
CA GLN A 378 12.01 19.14 -3.36
C GLN A 378 12.71 18.01 -4.13
N VAL A 379 13.53 18.38 -5.07
CA VAL A 379 14.32 17.41 -5.84
C VAL A 379 15.48 16.97 -4.96
N SER A 380 15.41 15.73 -4.48
CA SER A 380 16.51 15.09 -3.75
C SER A 380 17.22 14.11 -4.68
N ARG A 381 18.54 14.22 -4.82
CA ARG A 381 19.34 13.25 -5.58
C ARG A 381 19.25 11.87 -4.95
N GLU A 382 19.19 11.79 -3.62
CA GLU A 382 19.06 10.56 -2.86
C GLU A 382 17.74 9.85 -3.17
N SER A 383 16.63 10.57 -3.26
CA SER A 383 15.32 9.97 -3.60
C SER A 383 15.27 9.49 -5.06
N ILE A 384 15.93 10.19 -5.96
CA ILE A 384 16.07 9.75 -7.36
C ILE A 384 16.93 8.49 -7.44
N GLU A 385 18.06 8.46 -6.73
CA GLU A 385 18.94 7.29 -6.64
C GLU A 385 18.20 6.08 -6.10
N GLU A 386 17.43 6.22 -5.01
CA GLU A 386 16.64 5.15 -4.42
C GLU A 386 15.56 4.64 -5.37
N ASN A 387 14.91 5.52 -6.12
CA ASN A 387 13.93 5.13 -7.14
C ASN A 387 14.57 4.33 -8.28
N ILE A 388 15.69 4.77 -8.82
CA ILE A 388 16.44 4.07 -9.87
C ILE A 388 16.92 2.71 -9.33
N TYR A 389 17.46 2.67 -8.11
CA TYR A 389 17.87 1.44 -7.44
C TYR A 389 16.70 0.45 -7.31
N SER A 390 15.55 0.93 -6.84
CA SER A 390 14.35 0.11 -6.66
C SER A 390 13.84 -0.47 -7.99
N GLN A 391 13.87 0.31 -9.07
CA GLN A 391 13.53 -0.17 -10.41
C GLN A 391 14.49 -1.27 -10.89
N LYS A 392 15.80 -1.07 -10.72
CA LYS A 392 16.82 -2.06 -11.10
C LYS A 392 16.68 -3.35 -10.29
N ILE A 393 16.47 -3.24 -8.98
CA ILE A 393 16.21 -4.42 -8.11
C ILE A 393 14.93 -5.15 -8.55
N GLY A 394 13.87 -4.41 -8.88
CA GLY A 394 12.62 -4.98 -9.39
C GLY A 394 12.82 -5.78 -10.69
N MET A 395 13.61 -5.28 -11.63
CA MET A 395 13.97 -6.02 -12.85
C MET A 395 14.72 -7.31 -12.54
N MET A 396 15.72 -7.25 -11.64
CA MET A 396 16.48 -8.45 -11.22
C MET A 396 15.59 -9.47 -10.52
N SER A 397 14.67 -8.99 -9.68
CA SER A 397 13.67 -9.82 -8.99
C SER A 397 12.82 -10.63 -9.96
N ARG A 398 12.24 -9.96 -10.97
CA ARG A 398 11.41 -10.63 -11.99
C ARG A 398 12.23 -11.66 -12.80
N ARG A 399 13.42 -11.28 -13.23
CA ARG A 399 14.32 -12.19 -13.96
C ARG A 399 14.65 -13.43 -13.13
N TYR A 400 14.97 -13.24 -11.85
CA TYR A 400 15.33 -14.35 -10.98
C TYR A 400 14.15 -15.30 -10.73
N LEU A 401 12.96 -14.75 -10.45
CA LEU A 401 11.76 -15.56 -10.27
C LEU A 401 11.42 -16.37 -11.53
N ARG A 402 11.57 -15.76 -12.70
CA ARG A 402 11.38 -16.47 -13.98
C ARG A 402 12.37 -17.61 -14.16
N ASP A 403 13.67 -17.39 -13.88
CA ASP A 403 14.67 -18.42 -14.00
C ASP A 403 14.36 -19.60 -13.06
N LEU A 404 13.97 -19.32 -11.79
CA LEU A 404 13.53 -20.34 -10.86
C LEU A 404 12.27 -21.07 -11.34
N ARG A 405 11.31 -20.35 -11.92
CA ARG A 405 10.08 -20.94 -12.46
C ARG A 405 10.35 -21.86 -13.67
N ARG A 406 11.31 -21.50 -14.52
CA ARG A 406 11.74 -22.34 -15.65
C ARG A 406 12.40 -23.64 -15.18
N ASP A 407 13.16 -23.57 -14.09
CA ASP A 407 13.90 -24.70 -13.54
C ASP A 407 13.02 -25.58 -12.63
N ALA A 408 11.86 -25.09 -12.17
CA ALA A 408 10.92 -25.83 -11.35
C ALA A 408 10.06 -26.80 -12.16
N VAL A 409 9.71 -27.95 -11.58
CA VAL A 409 8.73 -28.89 -12.13
C VAL A 409 7.33 -28.44 -11.68
N ILE A 410 6.53 -27.94 -12.61
CA ILE A 410 5.18 -27.45 -12.34
C ILE A 410 4.17 -28.30 -13.10
N GLU A 411 3.31 -29.02 -12.37
CA GLU A 411 2.23 -29.82 -12.92
C GLU A 411 0.88 -29.19 -12.57
N TYR A 412 0.13 -28.72 -13.56
CA TYR A 412 -1.25 -28.24 -13.40
C TYR A 412 -2.24 -29.39 -13.53
N ARG A 413 -3.29 -29.46 -12.68
CA ARG A 413 -4.27 -30.54 -12.60
C ARG A 413 -5.70 -30.04 -12.90
#